data_2a6b2bb9bceb157bf2ca66c8f7a606d8
#
_entry.id   2a6b2bb9bceb157bf2ca66c8f7a606d8
#
_cell.length_a   1.000
_cell.length_b   1.000
_cell.length_c   1.000
_cell.angle_alpha   90.00
_cell.angle_beta   90.00
_cell.angle_gamma   90.00
#
_symmetry.space_group_name_H-M   'P 1'
#
loop_
_entity.id
_entity.type
_entity.pdbx_description
1 polymer ?
#
loop_
_entity_poly.entity_id
_entity_poly.type
_entity_poly.pdbx_seq_one_letter_code
_entity_poly.pdbx_strand_id
1 'polypeptide(L)'
;MKKLYSKNTAVVIITVIIILSACNKSSQSDPGVGNGSGTVQGVITDLNNSPVSNATVTGGTATATTDASGKFTLTKVQFSSNTVVVIVTKNGFFEGSKNFSSSNNAVSNVKIQLIPKTVLGTFAASSGGDINLPGGGSINFTPGFVTASNGATYTGNVSVSAHYFDPTDPNFSAYTPGDLKAAGANNPQGALQSFGVVIVEMDGASGNKLQLAAGKKAIITLPTALQGKAPLYVPLWYFDATKGAWKQDGIAEKQGSNYISTVSHFTSWNPGNIVDTSQYIRLTLNGINYSWSPSDSGGIDVQYLEPYDPPLHDATILRGGEMSNYFKGKIVNNSSHSVGNYPFILLATINGINYGTVYSNNNPQANVVENGPVGGYVKGSASGWIKSNPADSTAFPFTCTYKVLRIQ
;
A
#
# COMPACT_ATOMS: atom_id res chain seq x y z
N MET A 1 -4.35 2.29 -103.57
CA MET A 1 -3.30 3.22 -103.25
C MET A 1 -3.54 3.82 -101.87
N LYS A 2 -2.77 3.52 -100.96
CA LYS A 2 -2.46 4.00 -99.61
C LYS A 2 -2.32 2.84 -98.64
N LYS A 3 -1.07 2.48 -98.33
CA LYS A 3 -0.65 1.56 -97.30
C LYS A 3 -0.97 2.16 -95.96
N LEU A 4 -1.71 1.41 -95.09
CA LEU A 4 -1.78 1.68 -93.64
C LEU A 4 -0.74 0.79 -92.93
N TYR A 5 0.16 1.42 -92.23
CA TYR A 5 1.12 0.81 -91.33
C TYR A 5 0.40 0.48 -89.96
N SER A 6 0.36 -0.77 -89.63
CA SER A 6 -0.03 -1.21 -88.30
C SER A 6 1.17 -1.06 -87.35
N LYS A 7 1.04 -0.26 -86.30
CA LYS A 7 2.01 -0.20 -85.19
C LYS A 7 1.61 -1.18 -84.09
N ASN A 8 2.37 -2.24 -83.96
CA ASN A 8 2.27 -3.12 -82.82
C ASN A 8 2.88 -2.43 -81.59
N THR A 9 2.03 -2.11 -80.63
CA THR A 9 2.42 -1.66 -79.33
C THR A 9 2.49 -2.85 -78.40
N ALA A 10 3.72 -3.28 -78.08
CA ALA A 10 3.97 -4.32 -77.10
C ALA A 10 3.72 -3.71 -75.67
N VAL A 11 2.68 -4.16 -75.01
CA VAL A 11 2.44 -3.84 -73.60
C VAL A 11 3.31 -4.75 -72.76
N VAL A 12 4.34 -4.22 -72.18
CA VAL A 12 5.15 -4.92 -71.15
C VAL A 12 4.44 -4.82 -69.80
N ILE A 13 3.80 -5.90 -69.38
CA ILE A 13 3.24 -6.00 -68.05
C ILE A 13 4.37 -6.30 -67.08
N ILE A 14 4.81 -5.30 -66.32
CA ILE A 14 5.74 -5.48 -65.21
C ILE A 14 4.90 -5.97 -64.01
N THR A 15 4.95 -7.26 -63.76
CA THR A 15 4.36 -7.85 -62.53
C THR A 15 5.29 -7.52 -61.36
N VAL A 16 4.90 -6.51 -60.58
CA VAL A 16 5.55 -6.21 -59.29
C VAL A 16 5.11 -7.26 -58.28
N ILE A 17 5.99 -8.22 -58.03
CA ILE A 17 5.84 -9.17 -56.91
C ILE A 17 6.17 -8.40 -55.64
N ILE A 18 5.12 -7.94 -54.93
CA ILE A 18 5.26 -7.44 -53.56
C ILE A 18 5.47 -8.66 -52.64
N ILE A 19 6.71 -8.91 -52.29
CA ILE A 19 7.05 -9.84 -51.23
C ILE A 19 6.61 -9.18 -49.92
N LEU A 20 5.42 -9.49 -49.43
CA LEU A 20 5.00 -9.24 -48.08
C LEU A 20 5.87 -10.12 -47.17
N SER A 21 6.99 -9.58 -46.72
CA SER A 21 7.69 -10.09 -45.55
C SER A 21 6.74 -9.91 -44.37
N ALA A 22 5.92 -10.92 -44.12
CA ALA A 22 5.26 -11.07 -42.84
C ALA A 22 6.38 -11.17 -41.79
N CYS A 23 6.74 -10.04 -41.15
CA CYS A 23 7.42 -10.08 -39.88
C CYS A 23 6.48 -10.86 -38.95
N ASN A 24 6.70 -12.16 -38.81
CA ASN A 24 6.29 -12.87 -37.63
C ASN A 24 6.98 -12.15 -36.47
N LYS A 25 6.29 -11.18 -35.85
CA LYS A 25 6.53 -10.90 -34.46
C LYS A 25 6.33 -12.23 -33.76
N SER A 26 7.43 -12.96 -33.54
CA SER A 26 7.47 -13.90 -32.44
C SER A 26 6.96 -13.10 -31.26
N SER A 27 5.78 -13.38 -30.80
CA SER A 27 5.31 -13.00 -29.49
C SER A 27 6.38 -13.58 -28.57
N GLN A 28 7.36 -12.75 -28.21
CA GLN A 28 8.21 -12.98 -27.07
C GLN A 28 7.23 -13.01 -25.93
N SER A 29 6.79 -14.22 -25.58
CA SER A 29 6.04 -14.47 -24.36
C SER A 29 6.93 -13.89 -23.26
N ASP A 30 6.41 -12.86 -22.62
CA ASP A 30 7.00 -12.30 -21.41
C ASP A 30 7.36 -13.48 -20.51
N PRO A 31 8.62 -13.72 -20.16
CA PRO A 31 9.00 -14.87 -19.37
C PRO A 31 8.52 -14.59 -17.95
N GLY A 32 7.29 -14.99 -17.61
CA GLY A 32 6.97 -14.93 -16.23
C GLY A 32 5.56 -14.95 -15.73
N VAL A 33 4.53 -14.79 -16.54
CA VAL A 33 3.15 -14.92 -16.05
C VAL A 33 2.61 -16.30 -16.41
N GLY A 34 3.10 -17.33 -15.72
CA GLY A 34 2.69 -18.71 -15.95
C GLY A 34 1.55 -19.12 -15.02
N ASN A 35 0.56 -19.79 -15.59
CA ASN A 35 -0.32 -20.67 -14.84
C ASN A 35 0.40 -22.01 -14.68
N GLY A 36 0.30 -22.63 -13.51
CA GLY A 36 0.97 -23.88 -13.25
C GLY A 36 0.37 -24.64 -12.08
N SER A 37 0.97 -25.77 -11.79
CA SER A 37 0.66 -26.52 -10.58
C SER A 37 1.93 -26.98 -9.90
N GLY A 38 1.90 -27.11 -8.58
CA GLY A 38 3.04 -27.57 -7.79
C GLY A 38 2.62 -28.32 -6.55
N THR A 39 3.61 -28.69 -5.76
CA THR A 39 3.40 -29.28 -4.43
C THR A 39 3.78 -28.23 -3.39
N VAL A 40 2.92 -28.04 -2.37
CA VAL A 40 3.24 -27.23 -1.21
C VAL A 40 3.25 -28.12 0.01
N GLN A 41 4.34 -28.09 0.75
CA GLN A 41 4.46 -28.78 2.00
C GLN A 41 4.94 -27.81 3.09
N GLY A 42 4.63 -28.13 4.35
CA GLY A 42 5.01 -27.22 5.40
C GLY A 42 4.59 -27.66 6.78
N VAL A 43 4.74 -26.74 7.72
CA VAL A 43 4.39 -26.94 9.11
C VAL A 43 3.55 -25.77 9.62
N ILE A 44 2.51 -26.09 10.37
CA ILE A 44 1.65 -25.14 11.07
C ILE A 44 1.96 -25.22 12.55
N THR A 45 2.27 -24.07 13.16
CA THR A 45 2.54 -23.95 14.58
C THR A 45 1.69 -22.83 15.20
N ASP A 46 1.58 -22.80 16.52
CA ASP A 46 1.10 -21.64 17.26
C ASP A 46 2.24 -20.64 17.53
N LEU A 47 1.95 -19.57 18.26
CA LEU A 47 2.94 -18.53 18.63
C LEU A 47 4.08 -19.07 19.51
N ASN A 48 3.88 -20.19 20.22
CA ASN A 48 4.89 -20.84 21.04
C ASN A 48 5.72 -21.87 20.23
N ASN A 49 5.55 -21.91 18.90
CA ASN A 49 6.09 -22.93 18.01
C ASN A 49 5.59 -24.36 18.30
N SER A 50 4.51 -24.54 19.05
CA SER A 50 3.87 -25.84 19.26
C SER A 50 3.11 -26.25 17.99
N PRO A 51 3.18 -27.54 17.59
CA PRO A 51 2.48 -28.01 16.39
C PRO A 51 0.96 -27.83 16.51
N VAL A 52 0.32 -27.34 15.45
CA VAL A 52 -1.14 -27.28 15.35
C VAL A 52 -1.63 -28.43 14.49
N SER A 53 -2.18 -29.47 15.13
CA SER A 53 -2.76 -30.63 14.46
C SER A 53 -4.20 -30.38 14.01
N ASN A 54 -4.68 -31.18 13.05
CA ASN A 54 -6.05 -31.09 12.51
C ASN A 54 -6.44 -29.67 12.06
N ALA A 55 -5.51 -28.88 11.56
CA ALA A 55 -5.79 -27.63 10.86
C ALA A 55 -6.07 -27.93 9.39
N THR A 56 -7.08 -27.29 8.82
CA THR A 56 -7.38 -27.41 7.39
C THR A 56 -6.48 -26.44 6.62
N VAL A 57 -5.74 -26.95 5.65
CA VAL A 57 -4.85 -26.17 4.79
C VAL A 57 -5.40 -26.23 3.37
N THR A 58 -5.59 -25.10 2.72
CA THR A 58 -6.08 -25.00 1.33
C THR A 58 -5.11 -24.21 0.46
N GLY A 59 -4.98 -24.63 -0.80
CA GLY A 59 -4.19 -23.93 -1.81
C GLY A 59 -4.83 -24.14 -3.18
N GLY A 60 -5.41 -23.09 -3.77
CA GLY A 60 -6.28 -23.25 -4.93
C GLY A 60 -7.45 -24.20 -4.61
N THR A 61 -7.59 -25.29 -5.35
CA THR A 61 -8.59 -26.34 -5.10
C THR A 61 -8.08 -27.48 -4.24
N ALA A 62 -6.80 -27.53 -3.92
CA ALA A 62 -6.20 -28.58 -3.12
C ALA A 62 -6.46 -28.33 -1.62
N THR A 63 -6.75 -29.39 -0.86
CA THR A 63 -6.98 -29.33 0.58
C THR A 63 -6.26 -30.48 1.28
N ALA A 64 -5.69 -30.21 2.44
CA ALA A 64 -5.09 -31.20 3.33
C ALA A 64 -5.38 -30.83 4.80
N THR A 65 -5.14 -31.79 5.69
CA THR A 65 -5.23 -31.58 7.14
C THR A 65 -3.84 -31.81 7.75
N THR A 66 -3.44 -31.00 8.71
CA THR A 66 -2.17 -31.17 9.43
C THR A 66 -2.18 -32.41 10.30
N ASP A 67 -1.05 -33.13 10.33
CA ASP A 67 -0.83 -34.26 11.23
C ASP A 67 -0.54 -33.83 12.70
N ALA A 68 -0.23 -34.79 13.57
CA ALA A 68 0.10 -34.53 14.98
C ALA A 68 1.36 -33.64 15.16
N SER A 69 2.24 -33.58 14.16
CA SER A 69 3.44 -32.75 14.14
C SER A 69 3.19 -31.38 13.47
N GLY A 70 1.93 -31.06 13.13
CA GLY A 70 1.57 -29.84 12.40
C GLY A 70 1.98 -29.86 10.93
N LYS A 71 2.45 -30.97 10.37
CA LYS A 71 2.90 -31.09 8.98
C LYS A 71 1.73 -31.32 8.04
N PHE A 72 1.87 -30.81 6.82
CA PHE A 72 0.92 -31.02 5.72
C PHE A 72 1.63 -31.11 4.37
N THR A 73 0.93 -31.69 3.40
CA THR A 73 1.36 -31.69 1.98
C THR A 73 0.12 -31.47 1.10
N LEU A 74 0.14 -30.43 0.29
CA LEU A 74 -0.84 -30.16 -0.77
C LEU A 74 -0.21 -30.55 -2.10
N THR A 75 -0.82 -31.43 -2.86
CA THR A 75 -0.39 -31.81 -4.21
C THR A 75 -1.25 -31.14 -5.27
N LYS A 76 -0.69 -30.83 -6.42
CA LYS A 76 -1.40 -30.23 -7.57
C LYS A 76 -2.06 -28.88 -7.20
N VAL A 77 -1.42 -28.09 -6.37
CA VAL A 77 -1.86 -26.74 -6.06
C VAL A 77 -1.80 -25.91 -7.32
N GLN A 78 -2.97 -25.49 -7.80
CA GLN A 78 -3.08 -24.63 -8.98
C GLN A 78 -2.75 -23.19 -8.61
N PHE A 79 -2.03 -22.49 -9.47
CA PHE A 79 -1.71 -21.07 -9.29
C PHE A 79 -1.75 -20.32 -10.62
N SER A 80 -1.97 -19.01 -10.54
CA SER A 80 -1.87 -18.09 -11.66
C SER A 80 -0.84 -17.02 -11.36
N SER A 81 -0.24 -16.45 -12.40
CA SER A 81 0.76 -15.39 -12.26
C SER A 81 1.94 -15.77 -11.35
N ASN A 82 2.32 -17.05 -11.36
CA ASN A 82 3.38 -17.62 -10.51
C ASN A 82 3.15 -17.45 -9.00
N THR A 83 1.94 -17.08 -8.55
CA THR A 83 1.64 -16.85 -7.15
C THR A 83 0.78 -17.96 -6.57
N VAL A 84 1.30 -18.62 -5.55
CA VAL A 84 0.57 -19.58 -4.72
C VAL A 84 0.05 -18.84 -3.49
N VAL A 85 -1.23 -19.03 -3.18
CA VAL A 85 -1.86 -18.60 -1.93
C VAL A 85 -2.23 -19.84 -1.12
N VAL A 86 -1.76 -19.91 0.11
CA VAL A 86 -2.10 -20.96 1.07
C VAL A 86 -2.87 -20.33 2.21
N ILE A 87 -4.02 -20.91 2.55
CA ILE A 87 -4.89 -20.49 3.66
C ILE A 87 -4.97 -21.64 4.67
N VAL A 88 -4.92 -21.30 5.94
CA VAL A 88 -5.02 -22.25 7.04
C VAL A 88 -6.13 -21.82 7.98
N THR A 89 -7.05 -22.75 8.24
CA THR A 89 -8.14 -22.54 9.19
C THR A 89 -8.11 -23.57 10.30
N LYS A 90 -8.35 -23.12 11.52
CA LYS A 90 -8.47 -23.96 12.71
C LYS A 90 -9.39 -23.29 13.71
N ASN A 91 -10.35 -24.04 14.26
CA ASN A 91 -11.21 -23.50 15.31
C ASN A 91 -10.36 -23.03 16.51
N GLY A 92 -10.68 -21.86 17.06
CA GLY A 92 -9.93 -21.23 18.13
C GLY A 92 -8.72 -20.40 17.69
N PHE A 93 -8.50 -20.25 16.39
CA PHE A 93 -7.43 -19.44 15.81
C PHE A 93 -8.00 -18.45 14.78
N PHE A 94 -7.29 -17.34 14.56
CA PHE A 94 -7.50 -16.53 13.37
C PHE A 94 -7.04 -17.31 12.13
N GLU A 95 -7.64 -16.99 10.99
CA GLU A 95 -7.21 -17.55 9.71
C GLU A 95 -5.76 -17.11 9.41
N GLY A 96 -4.90 -18.07 9.12
CA GLY A 96 -3.53 -17.83 8.67
C GLY A 96 -3.43 -17.92 7.15
N SER A 97 -2.57 -17.12 6.55
CA SER A 97 -2.32 -17.20 5.11
C SER A 97 -0.88 -16.88 4.76
N LYS A 98 -0.40 -17.49 3.67
CA LYS A 98 0.87 -17.17 3.03
C LYS A 98 0.73 -17.17 1.53
N ASN A 99 1.43 -16.25 0.89
CA ASN A 99 1.63 -16.27 -0.55
C ASN A 99 3.11 -16.18 -0.88
N PHE A 100 3.48 -16.84 -1.95
CA PHE A 100 4.85 -16.90 -2.43
C PHE A 100 4.88 -17.23 -3.92
N SER A 101 5.99 -16.91 -4.54
CA SER A 101 6.20 -17.25 -5.95
C SER A 101 6.55 -18.74 -6.10
N SER A 102 5.98 -19.39 -7.10
CA SER A 102 6.27 -20.78 -7.44
C SER A 102 6.38 -20.96 -8.96
N SER A 103 6.98 -22.06 -9.37
CA SER A 103 7.07 -22.48 -10.77
C SER A 103 6.37 -23.82 -10.98
N ASN A 104 6.04 -24.14 -12.24
CA ASN A 104 5.37 -25.38 -12.56
C ASN A 104 6.17 -26.60 -12.10
N ASN A 105 5.49 -27.57 -11.49
CA ASN A 105 6.05 -28.78 -10.89
C ASN A 105 7.04 -28.56 -9.73
N ALA A 106 7.14 -27.33 -9.19
CA ALA A 106 7.99 -27.06 -8.04
C ALA A 106 7.41 -27.65 -6.75
N VAL A 107 8.32 -27.93 -5.80
CA VAL A 107 8.00 -28.22 -4.42
C VAL A 107 8.37 -27.01 -3.59
N SER A 108 7.37 -26.40 -2.96
CA SER A 108 7.53 -25.21 -2.11
C SER A 108 7.34 -25.58 -0.64
N ASN A 109 8.19 -25.00 0.23
CA ASN A 109 8.11 -25.22 1.66
C ASN A 109 7.59 -23.94 2.35
N VAL A 110 6.66 -24.08 3.28
CA VAL A 110 6.08 -22.94 4.01
C VAL A 110 5.94 -23.24 5.49
N LYS A 111 6.22 -22.25 6.32
CA LYS A 111 5.88 -22.25 7.75
C LYS A 111 4.82 -21.17 7.98
N ILE A 112 3.74 -21.54 8.65
CA ILE A 112 2.67 -20.61 9.05
C ILE A 112 2.46 -20.74 10.54
N GLN A 113 2.48 -19.61 11.25
CA GLN A 113 2.10 -19.55 12.65
C GLN A 113 0.67 -19.03 12.75
N LEU A 114 -0.18 -19.79 13.44
CA LEU A 114 -1.55 -19.38 13.72
C LEU A 114 -1.62 -18.60 15.03
N ILE A 115 -2.40 -17.54 15.01
CA ILE A 115 -2.67 -16.69 16.17
C ILE A 115 -3.89 -17.22 16.90
N PRO A 116 -3.80 -17.56 18.21
CA PRO A 116 -4.96 -17.92 19.00
C PRO A 116 -6.00 -16.81 19.02
N LYS A 117 -7.26 -17.15 18.79
CA LYS A 117 -8.37 -16.21 18.80
C LYS A 117 -8.87 -16.03 20.23
N THR A 118 -8.50 -14.92 20.85
CA THR A 118 -8.91 -14.55 22.21
C THR A 118 -9.90 -13.38 22.13
N VAL A 119 -11.04 -13.51 22.82
CA VAL A 119 -11.99 -12.41 22.96
C VAL A 119 -11.39 -11.37 23.90
N LEU A 120 -11.20 -10.15 23.41
CA LEU A 120 -10.66 -9.03 24.18
C LEU A 120 -11.74 -8.23 24.90
N GLY A 121 -12.97 -8.28 24.41
CA GLY A 121 -14.10 -7.59 25.03
C GLY A 121 -15.41 -7.86 24.31
N THR A 122 -16.49 -7.41 24.95
CA THR A 122 -17.85 -7.51 24.43
C THR A 122 -18.60 -6.19 24.62
N PHE A 123 -19.54 -5.91 23.72
CA PHE A 123 -20.43 -4.78 23.83
C PHE A 123 -21.77 -5.08 23.16
N ALA A 124 -22.84 -4.36 23.56
CA ALA A 124 -24.11 -4.44 22.83
C ALA A 124 -24.02 -3.68 21.50
N ALA A 125 -24.47 -4.27 20.41
CA ALA A 125 -24.41 -3.66 19.08
C ALA A 125 -25.09 -2.28 19.03
N SER A 126 -26.12 -2.06 19.88
CA SER A 126 -26.82 -0.78 20.01
C SER A 126 -26.00 0.33 20.68
N SER A 127 -25.01 -0.03 21.51
CA SER A 127 -24.21 0.92 22.29
C SER A 127 -22.85 1.23 21.68
N GLY A 128 -22.30 0.31 20.87
CA GLY A 128 -20.90 0.35 20.50
C GLY A 128 -19.99 0.08 21.71
N GLY A 129 -18.70 0.39 21.56
CA GLY A 129 -17.74 0.19 22.65
C GLY A 129 -16.31 0.39 22.22
N ASP A 130 -15.42 0.39 23.21
CA ASP A 130 -13.97 0.46 23.01
C ASP A 130 -13.32 -0.87 23.39
N ILE A 131 -12.45 -1.35 22.54
CA ILE A 131 -11.66 -2.56 22.76
C ILE A 131 -10.19 -2.19 22.80
N ASN A 132 -9.56 -2.39 23.94
CA ASN A 132 -8.13 -2.18 24.10
C ASN A 132 -7.35 -3.38 23.54
N LEU A 133 -6.27 -3.09 22.80
CA LEU A 133 -5.38 -4.11 22.25
C LEU A 133 -4.23 -4.41 23.23
N PRO A 134 -3.87 -5.67 23.45
CA PRO A 134 -2.63 -6.01 24.12
C PRO A 134 -1.44 -5.39 23.39
N GLY A 135 -0.51 -4.78 24.13
CA GLY A 135 0.62 -4.04 23.57
C GLY A 135 0.33 -2.58 23.25
N GLY A 136 -0.88 -2.10 23.51
CA GLY A 136 -1.34 -0.73 23.30
C GLY A 136 -2.25 -0.56 22.08
N GLY A 137 -2.84 0.64 21.97
CA GLY A 137 -3.84 0.92 20.94
C GLY A 137 -5.25 0.47 21.31
N SER A 138 -6.20 0.72 20.42
CA SER A 138 -7.61 0.44 20.63
C SER A 138 -8.40 0.37 19.33
N ILE A 139 -9.61 -0.19 19.43
CA ILE A 139 -10.61 -0.18 18.37
C ILE A 139 -11.87 0.44 18.96
N ASN A 140 -12.31 1.55 18.39
CA ASN A 140 -13.53 2.24 18.78
C ASN A 140 -14.66 1.91 17.81
N PHE A 141 -15.78 1.48 18.36
CA PHE A 141 -16.98 1.09 17.64
C PHE A 141 -18.14 2.05 17.99
N THR A 142 -18.67 2.73 16.98
CA THR A 142 -19.83 3.62 17.16
C THR A 142 -21.14 2.83 17.30
N PRO A 143 -22.19 3.36 17.93
CA PRO A 143 -23.47 2.66 18.09
C PRO A 143 -24.16 2.25 16.78
N GLY A 144 -24.79 1.09 16.76
CA GLY A 144 -25.72 0.67 15.68
C GLY A 144 -25.07 0.37 14.32
N PHE A 145 -23.87 -0.19 14.29
CA PHE A 145 -23.11 -0.34 13.04
C PHE A 145 -22.69 -1.77 12.68
N VAL A 146 -23.29 -2.77 13.32
CA VAL A 146 -22.93 -4.17 13.10
C VAL A 146 -24.01 -4.90 12.31
N THR A 147 -23.59 -5.71 11.34
CA THR A 147 -24.45 -6.64 10.60
C THR A 147 -23.92 -8.06 10.69
N ALA A 148 -24.82 -9.04 10.57
CA ALA A 148 -24.44 -10.43 10.29
C ALA A 148 -23.84 -10.54 8.88
N SER A 149 -23.12 -11.61 8.60
CA SER A 149 -22.48 -11.87 7.30
C SER A 149 -23.45 -11.91 6.10
N ASN A 150 -24.73 -12.12 6.36
CA ASN A 150 -25.78 -12.06 5.35
C ASN A 150 -26.37 -10.65 5.13
N GLY A 151 -25.80 -9.61 5.75
CA GLY A 151 -26.25 -8.22 5.66
C GLY A 151 -27.40 -7.83 6.59
N ALA A 152 -27.96 -8.77 7.37
CA ALA A 152 -29.03 -8.46 8.32
C ALA A 152 -28.49 -7.65 9.51
N THR A 153 -29.24 -6.65 9.96
CA THR A 153 -28.88 -5.87 11.17
C THR A 153 -28.77 -6.79 12.38
N TYR A 154 -27.68 -6.67 13.11
CA TYR A 154 -27.46 -7.42 14.34
C TYR A 154 -27.66 -6.51 15.55
N THR A 155 -28.44 -6.95 16.53
CA THR A 155 -28.82 -6.18 17.72
C THR A 155 -28.32 -6.79 19.04
N GLY A 156 -27.71 -7.96 18.98
CA GLY A 156 -27.22 -8.68 20.17
C GLY A 156 -25.86 -8.20 20.67
N ASN A 157 -25.28 -8.98 21.55
CA ASN A 157 -23.92 -8.76 22.05
C ASN A 157 -22.89 -9.17 20.98
N VAL A 158 -21.91 -8.31 20.79
CA VAL A 158 -20.77 -8.48 19.89
C VAL A 158 -19.56 -8.87 20.72
N SER A 159 -18.94 -10.01 20.42
CA SER A 159 -17.65 -10.39 20.97
C SER A 159 -16.55 -10.02 19.97
N VAL A 160 -15.55 -9.28 20.41
CA VAL A 160 -14.43 -8.84 19.57
C VAL A 160 -13.18 -9.61 19.95
N SER A 161 -12.59 -10.26 18.94
CA SER A 161 -11.25 -10.83 19.02
C SER A 161 -10.33 -10.02 18.13
N ALA A 162 -9.16 -9.67 18.64
CA ALA A 162 -8.15 -8.94 17.86
C ALA A 162 -6.74 -9.32 18.32
N HIS A 163 -5.78 -9.14 17.43
CA HIS A 163 -4.36 -9.29 17.73
C HIS A 163 -3.55 -8.23 17.00
N TYR A 164 -2.66 -7.56 17.72
CA TYR A 164 -1.69 -6.64 17.17
C TYR A 164 -0.39 -7.38 16.86
N PHE A 165 0.15 -7.17 15.66
CA PHE A 165 1.41 -7.76 15.20
C PHE A 165 2.47 -6.67 15.18
N ASP A 166 3.53 -6.85 15.96
CA ASP A 166 4.67 -5.94 15.98
C ASP A 166 5.62 -6.26 14.81
N PRO A 167 5.86 -5.33 13.88
CA PRO A 167 6.78 -5.54 12.78
C PRO A 167 8.24 -5.74 13.20
N THR A 168 8.59 -5.46 14.44
CA THR A 168 9.93 -5.69 15.00
C THR A 168 10.11 -7.11 15.57
N ASP A 169 9.02 -7.89 15.69
CA ASP A 169 9.09 -9.29 16.11
C ASP A 169 9.83 -10.13 15.05
N PRO A 170 10.86 -10.90 15.42
CA PRO A 170 11.59 -11.77 14.49
C PRO A 170 10.70 -12.78 13.74
N ASN A 171 9.55 -13.15 14.31
CA ASN A 171 8.60 -14.07 13.70
C ASN A 171 7.50 -13.37 12.89
N PHE A 172 7.52 -12.03 12.80
CA PHE A 172 6.48 -11.24 12.14
C PHE A 172 6.09 -11.79 10.77
N SER A 173 7.07 -12.17 9.95
CA SER A 173 6.82 -12.76 8.64
C SER A 173 6.14 -14.14 8.70
N ALA A 174 6.19 -14.86 9.79
CA ALA A 174 5.61 -16.21 9.90
C ALA A 174 4.10 -16.17 10.18
N TYR A 175 3.62 -15.15 10.91
CA TYR A 175 2.21 -15.01 11.28
C TYR A 175 1.46 -13.89 10.57
N THR A 176 2.15 -12.93 9.95
CA THR A 176 1.48 -11.88 9.15
C THR A 176 0.83 -12.48 7.91
N PRO A 177 -0.40 -12.11 7.58
CA PRO A 177 -1.07 -12.60 6.38
C PRO A 177 -0.34 -12.26 5.09
N GLY A 178 -0.29 -13.22 4.17
CA GLY A 178 0.35 -13.05 2.88
C GLY A 178 1.88 -12.91 2.94
N ASP A 179 2.45 -12.05 2.12
CA ASP A 179 3.90 -11.81 1.98
C ASP A 179 4.28 -10.31 2.09
N LEU A 180 3.36 -9.48 2.60
CA LEU A 180 3.51 -8.02 2.66
C LEU A 180 3.73 -7.36 1.29
N LYS A 181 3.27 -7.97 0.21
CA LYS A 181 3.26 -7.31 -1.10
C LYS A 181 1.98 -6.52 -1.32
N ALA A 182 2.17 -5.28 -1.70
CA ALA A 182 1.07 -4.44 -2.17
C ALA A 182 0.58 -4.95 -3.54
N ALA A 183 -0.73 -5.07 -3.69
CA ALA A 183 -1.37 -5.26 -4.98
C ALA A 183 -2.33 -4.11 -5.24
N GLY A 184 -2.09 -3.36 -6.27
CA GLY A 184 -3.00 -2.30 -6.71
C GLY A 184 -2.96 -2.15 -8.21
N ALA A 185 -4.12 -1.94 -8.82
CA ALA A 185 -4.22 -1.70 -10.26
C ALA A 185 -3.44 -0.43 -10.69
N ASN A 186 -3.15 0.46 -9.76
CA ASN A 186 -2.45 1.73 -9.98
C ASN A 186 -1.25 1.93 -9.04
N ASN A 187 -0.93 0.93 -8.19
CA ASN A 187 0.21 1.04 -7.28
C ASN A 187 1.41 0.28 -7.84
N PRO A 188 2.62 0.82 -7.75
CA PRO A 188 3.81 0.04 -8.02
C PRO A 188 3.77 -1.21 -7.11
N GLN A 189 3.99 -2.37 -7.69
CA GLN A 189 4.14 -3.59 -6.92
C GLN A 189 5.41 -3.46 -6.08
N GLY A 190 5.27 -3.58 -4.76
CA GLY A 190 6.40 -3.43 -3.85
C GLY A 190 6.14 -4.12 -2.52
N ALA A 191 7.20 -4.39 -1.79
CA ALA A 191 7.09 -4.84 -0.41
C ALA A 191 6.56 -3.69 0.47
N LEU A 192 5.71 -4.02 1.43
CA LEU A 192 5.25 -3.05 2.43
C LEU A 192 6.23 -3.01 3.61
N GLN A 193 6.71 -1.82 3.94
CA GLN A 193 7.24 -1.54 5.27
C GLN A 193 6.06 -1.29 6.19
N SER A 194 5.81 -2.23 7.09
CA SER A 194 4.73 -2.14 8.07
C SER A 194 5.15 -1.31 9.28
N PHE A 195 4.23 -0.53 9.82
CA PHE A 195 4.37 0.17 11.10
C PHE A 195 3.51 -0.43 12.21
N GLY A 196 2.86 -1.55 11.95
CA GLY A 196 1.99 -2.32 12.81
C GLY A 196 0.90 -3.00 12.00
N VAL A 197 0.49 -4.20 12.38
CA VAL A 197 -0.66 -4.87 11.76
C VAL A 197 -1.65 -5.25 12.86
N VAL A 198 -2.93 -5.16 12.58
CA VAL A 198 -3.98 -5.70 13.45
C VAL A 198 -4.90 -6.60 12.66
N ILE A 199 -5.24 -7.76 13.22
CA ILE A 199 -6.36 -8.57 12.77
C ILE A 199 -7.53 -8.40 13.73
N VAL A 200 -8.74 -8.27 13.20
CA VAL A 200 -9.95 -8.08 13.99
C VAL A 200 -11.06 -8.98 13.46
N GLU A 201 -11.70 -9.70 14.35
CA GLU A 201 -12.92 -10.46 14.05
C GLU A 201 -14.00 -10.14 15.08
N MET A 202 -15.25 -10.10 14.61
CA MET A 202 -16.43 -9.93 15.44
C MET A 202 -17.32 -11.16 15.31
N ASP A 203 -17.78 -11.67 16.46
CA ASP A 203 -18.72 -12.77 16.54
C ASP A 203 -19.96 -12.36 17.34
N GLY A 204 -21.12 -12.81 16.89
CA GLY A 204 -22.37 -12.69 17.64
C GLY A 204 -22.48 -13.75 18.73
N ALA A 205 -23.49 -13.63 19.60
CA ALA A 205 -23.73 -14.54 20.73
C ALA A 205 -23.84 -16.01 20.33
N SER A 206 -24.30 -16.31 19.11
CA SER A 206 -24.41 -17.68 18.57
C SER A 206 -23.15 -18.10 17.78
N GLY A 207 -22.05 -17.34 17.85
CA GLY A 207 -20.83 -17.62 17.10
C GLY A 207 -20.88 -17.25 15.61
N ASN A 208 -21.95 -16.63 15.15
CA ASN A 208 -22.07 -16.14 13.78
C ASN A 208 -21.12 -14.96 13.53
N LYS A 209 -20.44 -14.97 12.39
CA LYS A 209 -19.53 -13.87 11.99
C LYS A 209 -20.32 -12.59 11.76
N LEU A 210 -19.76 -11.50 12.26
CA LEU A 210 -20.30 -10.15 12.12
C LEU A 210 -19.33 -9.26 11.33
N GLN A 211 -19.86 -8.20 10.72
CA GLN A 211 -19.10 -7.16 10.02
C GLN A 211 -19.66 -5.76 10.32
N LEU A 212 -18.94 -4.73 9.91
CA LEU A 212 -19.47 -3.37 9.93
C LEU A 212 -20.63 -3.26 8.92
N ALA A 213 -21.70 -2.58 9.30
CA ALA A 213 -22.80 -2.28 8.41
C ALA A 213 -22.35 -1.35 7.26
N ALA A 214 -22.96 -1.48 6.10
CA ALA A 214 -22.63 -0.65 4.94
C ALA A 214 -22.66 0.85 5.29
N GLY A 215 -21.62 1.57 4.90
CA GLY A 215 -21.45 3.00 5.17
C GLY A 215 -21.02 3.35 6.61
N LYS A 216 -20.85 2.36 7.48
CA LYS A 216 -20.35 2.56 8.85
C LYS A 216 -18.84 2.35 8.91
N LYS A 217 -18.21 2.98 9.89
CA LYS A 217 -16.76 2.94 10.09
C LYS A 217 -16.43 2.72 11.57
N ALA A 218 -15.32 2.07 11.82
CA ALA A 218 -14.69 2.00 13.14
C ALA A 218 -13.36 2.75 13.11
N ILE A 219 -12.90 3.20 14.28
CA ILE A 219 -11.59 3.85 14.43
C ILE A 219 -10.61 2.81 14.98
N ILE A 220 -9.47 2.68 14.32
CA ILE A 220 -8.35 1.86 14.79
C ILE A 220 -7.22 2.79 15.22
N THR A 221 -6.73 2.61 16.44
CA THR A 221 -5.53 3.24 16.97
C THR A 221 -4.48 2.16 17.20
N LEU A 222 -3.36 2.21 16.49
CA LEU A 222 -2.29 1.20 16.57
C LEU A 222 -0.99 1.83 17.09
N PRO A 223 -0.28 1.17 18.01
CA PRO A 223 1.07 1.57 18.36
C PRO A 223 1.94 1.56 17.10
N THR A 224 2.74 2.60 16.92
CA THR A 224 3.64 2.70 15.78
C THR A 224 4.96 2.04 16.13
N ALA A 225 5.25 0.91 15.52
CA ALA A 225 6.59 0.36 15.48
C ALA A 225 7.52 1.27 14.66
N LEU A 226 8.82 1.18 14.85
CA LEU A 226 9.80 1.96 14.08
C LEU A 226 9.55 3.47 14.14
N GLN A 227 9.25 4.00 15.33
CA GLN A 227 8.86 5.40 15.59
C GLN A 227 9.71 6.44 14.83
N GLY A 228 11.05 6.29 14.83
CA GLY A 228 11.97 7.21 14.15
C GLY A 228 11.95 7.15 12.62
N LYS A 229 11.20 6.21 12.02
CA LYS A 229 11.04 6.06 10.57
C LYS A 229 9.59 6.22 10.12
N ALA A 230 8.68 6.47 11.06
CA ALA A 230 7.26 6.52 10.81
C ALA A 230 6.83 7.91 10.33
N PRO A 231 6.44 8.09 9.05
CA PRO A 231 5.97 9.36 8.50
C PRO A 231 4.69 9.83 9.18
N LEU A 232 4.35 11.12 9.03
CA LEU A 232 3.11 11.68 9.57
C LEU A 232 1.87 10.98 8.99
N TYR A 233 1.93 10.61 7.73
CA TYR A 233 0.86 9.90 7.04
C TYR A 233 1.42 8.70 6.28
N VAL A 234 0.67 7.59 6.30
CA VAL A 234 0.99 6.40 5.52
C VAL A 234 -0.28 5.83 4.90
N PRO A 235 -0.18 5.16 3.74
CA PRO A 235 -1.28 4.36 3.23
C PRO A 235 -1.77 3.35 4.27
N LEU A 236 -3.08 3.16 4.33
CA LEU A 236 -3.69 2.11 5.11
C LEU A 236 -4.05 0.95 4.17
N TRP A 237 -3.60 -0.24 4.50
CA TRP A 237 -3.78 -1.44 3.68
C TRP A 237 -4.63 -2.46 4.41
N TYR A 238 -5.54 -3.11 3.69
CA TYR A 238 -6.21 -4.30 4.19
C TYR A 238 -5.78 -5.55 3.42
N PHE A 239 -5.83 -6.69 4.08
CA PHE A 239 -5.50 -7.97 3.44
C PHE A 239 -6.75 -8.57 2.76
N ASP A 240 -6.69 -8.74 1.45
CA ASP A 240 -7.69 -9.46 0.66
C ASP A 240 -7.29 -10.94 0.58
N ALA A 241 -7.86 -11.77 1.44
CA ALA A 241 -7.54 -13.20 1.51
C ALA A 241 -7.86 -13.94 0.21
N THR A 242 -8.86 -13.47 -0.58
CA THR A 242 -9.22 -14.10 -1.84
C THR A 242 -8.16 -13.92 -2.92
N LYS A 243 -7.40 -12.83 -2.83
CA LYS A 243 -6.31 -12.50 -3.75
C LYS A 243 -4.94 -12.73 -3.17
N GLY A 244 -4.86 -13.00 -1.85
CA GLY A 244 -3.61 -13.13 -1.12
C GLY A 244 -2.78 -11.84 -1.16
N ALA A 245 -3.40 -10.68 -1.15
CA ALA A 245 -2.71 -9.43 -1.39
C ALA A 245 -3.22 -8.28 -0.52
N TRP A 246 -2.31 -7.35 -0.18
CA TRP A 246 -2.65 -6.13 0.52
C TRP A 246 -3.15 -5.07 -0.45
N LYS A 247 -4.32 -4.51 -0.17
CA LYS A 247 -4.97 -3.45 -0.95
C LYS A 247 -5.07 -2.18 -0.15
N GLN A 248 -4.78 -1.06 -0.76
CA GLN A 248 -4.94 0.24 -0.13
C GLN A 248 -6.42 0.61 -0.01
N ASP A 249 -6.82 1.01 1.21
CA ASP A 249 -8.12 1.59 1.50
C ASP A 249 -7.97 2.64 2.61
N GLY A 250 -7.65 3.87 2.21
CA GLY A 250 -7.46 5.00 3.10
C GLY A 250 -6.02 5.29 3.48
N ILE A 251 -5.89 6.06 4.54
CA ILE A 251 -4.63 6.50 5.15
C ILE A 251 -4.70 6.35 6.66
N ALA A 252 -3.54 6.26 7.28
CA ALA A 252 -3.36 6.37 8.72
C ALA A 252 -2.52 7.61 9.05
N GLU A 253 -2.96 8.36 10.05
CA GLU A 253 -2.29 9.56 10.55
C GLU A 253 -1.53 9.25 11.84
N LYS A 254 -0.25 9.67 11.91
CA LYS A 254 0.55 9.54 13.12
C LYS A 254 0.17 10.62 14.13
N GLN A 255 -0.32 10.22 15.29
CA GLN A 255 -0.60 11.08 16.42
C GLN A 255 0.19 10.57 17.65
N GLY A 256 1.21 11.31 18.03
CA GLY A 256 2.16 10.86 19.05
C GLY A 256 2.88 9.58 18.62
N SER A 257 2.73 8.53 19.43
CA SER A 257 3.32 7.22 19.17
C SER A 257 2.38 6.25 18.44
N ASN A 258 1.23 6.70 17.95
CA ASN A 258 0.22 5.83 17.34
C ASN A 258 -0.10 6.28 15.92
N TYR A 259 -0.53 5.33 15.10
CA TYR A 259 -1.30 5.62 13.88
C TYR A 259 -2.79 5.48 14.16
N ILE A 260 -3.56 6.49 13.74
CA ILE A 260 -5.02 6.50 13.84
C ILE A 260 -5.61 6.44 12.42
N SER A 261 -6.60 5.59 12.22
CA SER A 261 -7.28 5.41 10.94
C SER A 261 -8.72 4.97 11.10
N THR A 262 -9.52 5.14 10.06
CA THR A 262 -10.89 4.63 9.99
C THR A 262 -10.98 3.49 9.00
N VAL A 263 -11.72 2.42 9.38
CA VAL A 263 -11.91 1.23 8.56
C VAL A 263 -13.39 0.99 8.29
N SER A 264 -13.70 0.45 7.11
CA SER A 264 -15.07 0.18 6.66
C SER A 264 -15.49 -1.28 6.80
N HIS A 265 -14.56 -2.17 7.12
CA HIS A 265 -14.77 -3.60 7.34
C HIS A 265 -13.65 -4.16 8.21
N PHE A 266 -13.82 -5.38 8.73
CA PHE A 266 -12.77 -6.04 9.50
C PHE A 266 -12.15 -7.21 8.75
N THR A 267 -10.83 -7.19 8.74
CA THR A 267 -9.86 -8.16 8.26
C THR A 267 -8.53 -7.82 8.95
N SER A 268 -7.39 -8.12 8.33
CA SER A 268 -6.10 -7.57 8.77
C SER A 268 -5.88 -6.19 8.16
N TRP A 269 -5.45 -5.23 8.98
CA TRP A 269 -5.16 -3.84 8.59
C TRP A 269 -3.72 -3.48 8.92
N ASN A 270 -3.06 -2.76 8.01
CA ASN A 270 -1.64 -2.44 8.06
C ASN A 270 -1.40 -0.99 7.62
N PRO A 271 -1.12 -0.06 8.54
CA PRO A 271 -0.48 1.20 8.17
C PRO A 271 0.95 0.92 7.71
N GLY A 272 1.26 1.23 6.46
CA GLY A 272 2.56 0.90 5.89
C GLY A 272 2.86 1.60 4.58
N ASN A 273 4.14 1.77 4.29
CA ASN A 273 4.63 2.33 3.03
C ASN A 273 5.12 1.25 2.08
N ILE A 274 4.98 1.49 0.78
CA ILE A 274 5.70 0.70 -0.23
C ILE A 274 7.18 1.04 -0.13
N VAL A 275 8.01 0.02 0.02
CA VAL A 275 9.47 0.16 -0.04
C VAL A 275 9.89 0.38 -1.49
N ASP A 276 9.94 1.63 -1.88
CA ASP A 276 10.46 2.05 -3.19
C ASP A 276 11.62 3.03 -2.99
N THR A 277 12.83 2.52 -3.15
CA THR A 277 14.06 3.30 -3.00
C THR A 277 14.25 4.34 -4.11
N SER A 278 13.40 4.36 -5.14
CA SER A 278 13.43 5.37 -6.18
C SER A 278 12.76 6.69 -5.79
N GLN A 279 12.04 6.72 -4.66
CA GLN A 279 11.45 7.94 -4.11
C GLN A 279 12.53 8.82 -3.46
N TYR A 280 12.40 10.11 -3.64
CA TYR A 280 13.31 11.09 -3.03
C TYR A 280 12.69 12.49 -2.98
N ILE A 281 13.16 13.28 -2.01
CA ILE A 281 13.13 14.75 -2.03
C ILE A 281 14.57 15.21 -1.88
N ARG A 282 15.04 16.06 -2.77
CA ARG A 282 16.37 16.65 -2.75
C ARG A 282 16.26 18.17 -2.76
N LEU A 283 16.92 18.82 -1.83
CA LEU A 283 16.96 20.27 -1.70
C LEU A 283 18.43 20.72 -1.74
N THR A 284 18.74 21.64 -2.63
CA THR A 284 19.98 22.41 -2.58
C THR A 284 19.61 23.77 -2.03
N LEU A 285 20.18 24.13 -0.89
CA LEU A 285 20.00 25.43 -0.22
C LEU A 285 21.33 26.09 -0.06
N ASN A 286 21.50 27.26 -0.68
CA ASN A 286 22.76 28.02 -0.65
C ASN A 286 23.99 27.16 -1.02
N GLY A 287 23.85 26.30 -2.04
CA GLY A 287 24.90 25.40 -2.50
C GLY A 287 25.09 24.11 -1.67
N ILE A 288 24.40 23.95 -0.55
CA ILE A 288 24.48 22.75 0.28
C ILE A 288 23.32 21.80 -0.08
N ASN A 289 23.63 20.52 -0.24
CA ASN A 289 22.66 19.51 -0.64
C ASN A 289 22.09 18.76 0.59
N TYR A 290 20.79 18.63 0.61
CA TYR A 290 20.00 17.83 1.56
C TYR A 290 19.15 16.85 0.81
N SER A 291 18.88 15.69 1.40
CA SER A 291 18.01 14.68 0.78
C SER A 291 17.22 13.94 1.83
N TRP A 292 16.02 13.51 1.44
CA TRP A 292 15.12 12.66 2.20
C TRP A 292 14.64 11.51 1.33
N SER A 293 14.51 10.34 1.92
CA SER A 293 14.04 9.10 1.31
C SER A 293 13.03 8.40 2.23
N PRO A 294 12.29 7.39 1.77
CA PRO A 294 11.38 6.63 2.64
C PRO A 294 12.07 5.94 3.83
N SER A 295 13.38 5.71 3.74
CA SER A 295 14.17 5.07 4.81
C SER A 295 14.71 6.02 5.87
N ASP A 296 14.64 7.33 5.66
CA ASP A 296 15.11 8.33 6.59
C ASP A 296 14.14 8.51 7.77
N SER A 297 14.63 9.13 8.86
CA SER A 297 13.77 9.51 9.98
C SER A 297 12.62 10.41 9.50
N GLY A 298 11.39 10.09 9.88
CA GLY A 298 10.19 10.78 9.40
C GLY A 298 9.77 10.46 7.97
N GLY A 299 10.57 9.67 7.21
CA GLY A 299 10.26 9.23 5.85
C GLY A 299 9.99 10.38 4.88
N ILE A 300 9.28 10.08 3.79
CA ILE A 300 8.72 11.07 2.87
C ILE A 300 7.27 10.71 2.53
N ASP A 301 6.44 11.73 2.34
CA ASP A 301 5.05 11.56 1.89
C ASP A 301 4.60 12.68 0.96
N VAL A 302 3.52 12.42 0.22
CA VAL A 302 2.81 13.45 -0.54
C VAL A 302 1.31 13.34 -0.33
N GLN A 303 0.69 14.45 -0.07
CA GLN A 303 -0.75 14.56 0.15
C GLN A 303 -1.35 15.62 -0.75
N TYR A 304 -2.61 15.42 -1.10
CA TYR A 304 -3.47 16.44 -1.63
C TYR A 304 -4.40 16.94 -0.51
N LEU A 305 -4.43 18.23 -0.27
CA LEU A 305 -5.36 18.86 0.66
C LEU A 305 -6.42 19.61 -0.12
N GLU A 306 -7.66 19.19 0.04
CA GLU A 306 -8.80 20.01 -0.36
C GLU A 306 -8.91 21.28 0.52
N PRO A 307 -9.58 22.33 0.05
CA PRO A 307 -9.55 23.64 0.69
C PRO A 307 -10.23 23.59 2.06
N TYR A 308 -9.43 23.51 3.11
CA TYR A 308 -9.92 23.65 4.49
C TYR A 308 -9.54 25.00 5.11
N ASP A 309 -8.71 25.80 4.43
CA ASP A 309 -8.21 27.08 4.96
C ASP A 309 -8.33 28.18 3.89
N PRO A 310 -9.43 28.96 3.91
CA PRO A 310 -9.53 30.11 2.99
C PRO A 310 -8.47 31.17 3.37
N PRO A 311 -7.71 31.74 2.41
CA PRO A 311 -7.93 31.73 0.96
C PRO A 311 -6.97 30.84 0.17
N LEU A 312 -6.39 29.81 0.73
CA LEU A 312 -5.39 28.97 0.08
C LEU A 312 -6.03 27.72 -0.49
N HIS A 313 -6.29 27.79 -1.77
CA HIS A 313 -6.82 26.75 -2.64
C HIS A 313 -6.01 25.46 -2.65
N ASP A 314 -6.61 24.39 -3.16
CA ASP A 314 -6.09 23.07 -3.44
C ASP A 314 -4.57 23.02 -3.56
N ALA A 315 -3.93 22.17 -2.79
CA ALA A 315 -2.49 22.09 -2.80
C ALA A 315 -1.99 20.65 -2.69
N THR A 316 -0.96 20.33 -3.47
CA THR A 316 -0.16 19.13 -3.26
C THR A 316 0.95 19.45 -2.27
N ILE A 317 1.02 18.71 -1.16
CA ILE A 317 2.01 18.90 -0.11
C ILE A 317 3.01 17.74 -0.16
N LEU A 318 4.27 18.08 -0.29
CA LEU A 318 5.43 17.18 -0.19
C LEU A 318 6.03 17.31 1.20
N ARG A 319 6.31 16.22 1.88
CA ARG A 319 6.99 16.23 3.18
C ARG A 319 8.17 15.28 3.18
N GLY A 320 9.19 15.62 3.97
CA GLY A 320 10.32 14.75 4.23
C GLY A 320 10.99 15.08 5.57
N GLY A 321 11.44 14.06 6.28
CA GLY A 321 12.13 14.20 7.54
C GLY A 321 11.28 14.65 8.72
N GLU A 322 11.94 14.92 9.84
CA GLU A 322 11.31 15.41 11.08
C GLU A 322 12.26 16.28 11.90
N MET A 323 11.66 17.03 12.87
CA MET A 323 12.40 17.85 13.86
C MET A 323 13.41 18.82 13.25
N SER A 324 14.69 18.60 13.50
CA SER A 324 15.79 19.50 13.10
C SER A 324 16.12 19.47 11.62
N ASN A 325 15.64 18.45 10.90
CA ASN A 325 15.84 18.28 9.45
C ASN A 325 14.50 17.92 8.76
N TYR A 326 13.68 18.93 8.53
CA TYR A 326 12.34 18.80 7.98
C TYR A 326 12.20 19.59 6.69
N PHE A 327 11.47 19.02 5.74
CA PHE A 327 11.07 19.65 4.47
C PHE A 327 9.55 19.62 4.32
N LYS A 328 8.96 20.75 3.94
CA LYS A 328 7.57 20.84 3.49
C LYS A 328 7.49 21.74 2.26
N GLY A 329 7.24 21.15 1.11
CA GLY A 329 6.93 21.84 -0.13
C GLY A 329 5.43 21.87 -0.36
N LYS A 330 4.88 23.03 -0.73
CA LYS A 330 3.47 23.19 -1.09
C LYS A 330 3.38 23.68 -2.53
N ILE A 331 2.76 22.87 -3.39
CA ILE A 331 2.43 23.22 -4.79
C ILE A 331 1.00 23.75 -4.75
N VAL A 332 0.82 25.05 -5.03
CA VAL A 332 -0.46 25.76 -4.83
C VAL A 332 -1.28 25.76 -6.13
N ASN A 333 -2.62 25.67 -6.00
CA ASN A 333 -3.57 25.67 -7.12
C ASN A 333 -3.42 24.51 -8.11
N ASN A 334 -3.02 23.33 -7.63
CA ASN A 334 -2.91 22.13 -8.45
C ASN A 334 -4.12 21.19 -8.27
N SER A 335 -5.31 21.76 -8.23
CA SER A 335 -6.58 21.02 -8.04
C SER A 335 -6.89 20.02 -9.15
N SER A 336 -6.48 20.34 -10.38
CA SER A 336 -6.68 19.44 -11.52
C SER A 336 -5.72 18.27 -11.57
N HIS A 337 -4.76 18.20 -10.65
CA HIS A 337 -3.69 17.20 -10.65
C HIS A 337 -2.95 17.11 -12.01
N SER A 338 -2.84 18.22 -12.70
CA SER A 338 -2.18 18.29 -14.01
C SER A 338 -0.67 18.55 -13.87
N VAL A 339 0.07 18.23 -14.93
CA VAL A 339 1.46 18.65 -15.08
C VAL A 339 1.51 20.13 -15.45
N GLY A 340 2.58 20.82 -15.11
CA GLY A 340 2.73 22.24 -15.40
C GLY A 340 3.52 23.02 -14.35
N ASN A 341 3.46 24.33 -14.45
CA ASN A 341 4.12 25.25 -13.53
C ASN A 341 3.10 25.83 -12.55
N TYR A 342 3.44 25.77 -11.27
CA TYR A 342 2.59 26.18 -10.17
C TYR A 342 3.37 27.00 -9.14
N PRO A 343 2.73 27.94 -8.44
CA PRO A 343 3.35 28.58 -7.28
C PRO A 343 3.80 27.55 -6.25
N PHE A 344 4.98 27.79 -5.68
CA PHE A 344 5.58 26.87 -4.72
C PHE A 344 5.92 27.57 -3.40
N ILE A 345 5.53 26.98 -2.31
CA ILE A 345 5.89 27.43 -0.96
C ILE A 345 6.81 26.40 -0.35
N LEU A 346 7.98 26.81 0.11
CA LEU A 346 8.91 25.97 0.82
C LEU A 346 8.97 26.40 2.29
N LEU A 347 8.83 25.43 3.19
CA LEU A 347 9.20 25.51 4.59
C LEU A 347 10.21 24.40 4.85
N ALA A 348 11.34 24.74 5.45
CA ALA A 348 12.35 23.75 5.80
C ALA A 348 12.96 24.10 7.16
N THR A 349 13.22 23.08 7.97
CA THR A 349 14.05 23.20 9.16
C THR A 349 15.34 22.44 8.88
N ILE A 350 16.46 23.11 8.88
CA ILE A 350 17.77 22.52 8.59
C ILE A 350 18.69 22.83 9.75
N ASN A 351 19.19 21.79 10.40
CA ASN A 351 20.01 21.90 11.61
C ASN A 351 19.36 22.78 12.69
N GLY A 352 18.03 22.66 12.83
CA GLY A 352 17.25 23.45 13.78
C GLY A 352 16.94 24.89 13.36
N ILE A 353 17.40 25.35 12.19
CA ILE A 353 17.11 26.68 11.65
C ILE A 353 15.92 26.58 10.69
N ASN A 354 14.90 27.40 10.93
CA ASN A 354 13.72 27.44 10.06
C ASN A 354 13.95 28.36 8.87
N TYR A 355 13.59 27.87 7.68
CA TYR A 355 13.61 28.60 6.43
C TYR A 355 12.21 28.63 5.83
N GLY A 356 11.84 29.74 5.22
CA GLY A 356 10.54 29.88 4.56
C GLY A 356 10.62 30.75 3.31
N THR A 357 9.75 30.47 2.34
CA THR A 357 9.59 31.33 1.16
C THR A 357 9.05 32.69 1.60
N VAL A 358 9.64 33.73 1.04
CA VAL A 358 9.14 35.10 1.22
C VAL A 358 8.34 35.45 -0.02
N TYR A 359 7.10 35.88 0.19
CA TYR A 359 6.26 36.40 -0.88
C TYR A 359 6.86 37.70 -1.40
N SER A 360 7.39 37.65 -2.61
CA SER A 360 7.87 38.83 -3.36
C SER A 360 7.44 38.65 -4.83
N ASN A 361 7.67 39.64 -5.67
CA ASN A 361 7.30 39.62 -7.09
C ASN A 361 7.89 38.43 -7.90
N ASN A 362 8.79 37.64 -7.30
CA ASN A 362 9.37 36.42 -7.86
C ASN A 362 9.07 35.23 -6.94
N ASN A 363 7.80 34.88 -6.79
CA ASN A 363 7.42 33.69 -6.03
C ASN A 363 8.08 32.43 -6.61
N PRO A 364 8.59 31.53 -5.75
CA PRO A 364 9.09 30.24 -6.18
C PRO A 364 8.06 29.48 -7.01
N GLN A 365 8.54 28.78 -8.03
CA GLN A 365 7.72 28.00 -8.94
C GLN A 365 8.12 26.53 -8.85
N ALA A 366 7.13 25.65 -8.87
CA ALA A 366 7.29 24.23 -9.10
C ALA A 366 6.93 23.89 -10.54
N ASN A 367 7.75 23.09 -11.18
CA ASN A 367 7.44 22.45 -12.45
C ASN A 367 7.08 20.98 -12.15
N VAL A 368 5.80 20.65 -12.26
CA VAL A 368 5.28 19.28 -12.07
C VAL A 368 5.34 18.55 -13.42
N VAL A 369 6.13 17.51 -13.52
CA VAL A 369 6.31 16.71 -14.75
C VAL A 369 5.55 15.39 -14.72
N GLU A 370 5.15 14.93 -13.54
CA GLU A 370 4.30 13.76 -13.34
C GLU A 370 3.39 14.03 -12.14
N ASN A 371 2.09 13.81 -12.28
CA ASN A 371 1.12 13.96 -11.20
C ASN A 371 0.10 12.80 -11.29
N GLY A 372 0.52 11.64 -10.80
CA GLY A 372 -0.27 10.43 -10.82
C GLY A 372 -1.46 10.47 -9.84
N PRO A 373 -2.42 9.56 -10.00
CA PRO A 373 -3.49 9.34 -9.03
C PRO A 373 -2.91 8.83 -7.69
N VAL A 374 -3.77 8.65 -6.68
CA VAL A 374 -3.38 7.95 -5.44
C VAL A 374 -2.73 6.62 -5.79
N GLY A 375 -1.54 6.36 -5.23
CA GLY A 375 -0.70 5.23 -5.60
C GLY A 375 0.22 5.43 -6.81
N GLY A 376 0.13 6.56 -7.50
CA GLY A 376 1.10 7.00 -8.49
C GLY A 376 2.11 8.00 -7.92
N TYR A 377 3.01 8.50 -8.75
CA TYR A 377 4.02 9.46 -8.31
C TYR A 377 3.62 10.91 -8.58
N VAL A 378 4.06 11.79 -7.68
CA VAL A 378 4.23 13.22 -7.95
C VAL A 378 5.72 13.47 -8.15
N LYS A 379 6.10 13.95 -9.33
CA LYS A 379 7.49 14.19 -9.70
C LYS A 379 7.64 15.58 -10.30
N GLY A 380 8.74 16.23 -9.96
CA GLY A 380 9.00 17.56 -10.47
C GLY A 380 10.24 18.22 -9.88
N SER A 381 10.29 19.51 -10.07
CA SER A 381 11.32 20.39 -9.51
C SER A 381 10.70 21.70 -9.05
N ALA A 382 11.38 22.38 -8.15
CA ALA A 382 11.04 23.74 -7.74
C ALA A 382 12.32 24.56 -7.54
N SER A 383 12.22 25.87 -7.72
CA SER A 383 13.33 26.78 -7.44
C SER A 383 12.84 28.14 -7.00
N GLY A 384 13.69 28.88 -6.32
CA GLY A 384 13.37 30.21 -5.83
C GLY A 384 14.34 30.67 -4.73
N TRP A 385 13.83 31.54 -3.87
CA TRP A 385 14.58 32.16 -2.78
C TRP A 385 13.81 32.00 -1.46
N ILE A 386 14.54 31.73 -0.40
CA ILE A 386 13.99 31.63 0.97
C ILE A 386 14.83 32.42 1.96
N LYS A 387 14.28 32.70 3.12
CA LYS A 387 14.94 33.38 4.22
C LYS A 387 14.85 32.56 5.50
N SER A 388 15.82 32.72 6.40
CA SER A 388 15.77 32.15 7.74
C SER A 388 14.83 32.95 8.68
N ASN A 389 14.67 34.24 8.39
CA ASN A 389 13.73 35.14 9.06
C ASN A 389 13.13 36.08 8.03
N PRO A 390 11.80 36.31 8.01
CA PRO A 390 11.17 37.25 7.09
C PRO A 390 11.75 38.67 7.15
N ALA A 391 12.27 39.10 8.33
CA ALA A 391 12.88 40.40 8.54
C ALA A 391 14.30 40.53 7.98
N ASP A 392 14.97 39.41 7.67
CA ASP A 392 16.34 39.44 7.16
C ASP A 392 16.39 40.03 5.76
N SER A 393 17.44 40.80 5.48
CA SER A 393 17.75 41.28 4.13
C SER A 393 18.31 40.17 3.25
N THR A 394 18.90 39.15 3.83
CA THR A 394 19.58 38.05 3.12
C THR A 394 18.59 36.96 2.74
N ALA A 395 18.47 36.69 1.46
CA ALA A 395 17.76 35.56 0.92
C ALA A 395 18.73 34.52 0.34
N PHE A 396 18.39 33.26 0.46
CA PHE A 396 19.20 32.13 0.00
C PHE A 396 18.51 31.46 -1.21
N PRO A 397 19.25 31.19 -2.30
CA PRO A 397 18.69 30.47 -3.43
C PRO A 397 18.47 29.01 -3.04
N PHE A 398 17.39 28.43 -3.56
CA PHE A 398 17.15 27.00 -3.45
C PHE A 398 16.76 26.39 -4.78
N THR A 399 17.09 25.12 -4.94
CA THR A 399 16.49 24.22 -5.93
C THR A 399 16.03 22.96 -5.23
N CYS A 400 14.89 22.42 -5.68
CA CYS A 400 14.33 21.19 -5.15
C CYS A 400 13.98 20.26 -6.30
N THR A 401 14.25 18.97 -6.17
CA THR A 401 13.73 17.93 -7.07
C THR A 401 13.07 16.86 -6.22
N TYR A 402 11.97 16.30 -6.72
CA TYR A 402 11.20 15.32 -5.97
C TYR A 402 10.58 14.25 -6.87
N LYS A 403 10.49 13.06 -6.32
CA LYS A 403 9.70 11.92 -6.81
C LYS A 403 9.14 11.21 -5.59
N VAL A 404 7.88 11.39 -5.32
CA VAL A 404 7.23 10.88 -4.10
C VAL A 404 5.94 10.18 -4.46
N LEU A 405 5.67 9.04 -3.81
CA LEU A 405 4.43 8.30 -3.98
C LEU A 405 3.27 9.09 -3.37
N ARG A 406 2.19 9.25 -4.14
CA ARG A 406 0.99 9.91 -3.66
C ARG A 406 0.17 8.97 -2.80
N ILE A 407 -0.12 9.37 -1.55
CA ILE A 407 -0.87 8.56 -0.58
C ILE A 407 -2.30 9.05 -0.35
N GLN A 408 -2.60 10.29 -0.75
CA GLN A 408 -3.94 10.90 -0.68
C GLN A 408 -4.17 11.86 -1.84
#